data_328d3df47827e1f6d1efa985e5a7526c
#
_entry.id   328d3df47827e1f6d1efa985e5a7526c
#
_cell.length_a   1.000
_cell.length_b   1.000
_cell.length_c   1.000
_cell.angle_alpha   90.00
_cell.angle_beta   90.00
_cell.angle_gamma   90.00
#
_symmetry.space_group_name_H-M   'P 1'
#
loop_
_entity.id
_entity.type
_entity.pdbx_description
1 polymer ?
#
loop_
_entity_poly.entity_id
_entity_poly.type
_entity_poly.pdbx_seq_one_letter_code
_entity_poly.pdbx_strand_id
1 'polypeptide(L)'
;YELSGGGVFNTTPVFSPKGELVGKYRKRYPWCPYEKTTPGKDPFVFHIEGFGSVGVMICYDMWFPEVARDLVGQGAELIIVPTMTTTGDRTQEKVLARSTAITQQCYVVSCNGVGLGRVGGSLIVDPEGVVLQESGEGPYMQTAVIDFNRIRLIREMGTAGVTTPIKDFKQNKQIFSIYNEREGKE
;
A
#
# COMPACT_ATOMS: atom_id res chain seq x y z
N TYR A 1 -8.18 -4.86 15.79
CA TYR A 1 -7.53 -6.20 15.89
C TYR A 1 -8.55 -7.30 15.66
N GLU A 2 -8.09 -8.40 15.09
CA GLU A 2 -8.89 -9.60 14.83
C GLU A 2 -8.33 -10.77 15.68
N LEU A 3 -9.22 -11.50 16.35
CA LEU A 3 -8.88 -12.77 17.01
C LEU A 3 -9.26 -13.92 16.08
N SER A 4 -8.32 -14.76 15.70
CA SER A 4 -8.59 -15.88 14.77
C SER A 4 -7.55 -16.99 14.96
N GLY A 5 -7.99 -18.25 15.08
CA GLY A 5 -7.10 -19.42 15.15
C GLY A 5 -6.06 -19.36 16.27
N GLY A 6 -6.38 -18.73 17.43
CA GLY A 6 -5.46 -18.52 18.53
C GLY A 6 -4.45 -17.38 18.34
N GLY A 7 -4.48 -16.67 17.23
CA GLY A 7 -3.64 -15.50 16.95
C GLY A 7 -4.41 -14.17 17.05
N VAL A 8 -3.66 -13.09 17.29
CA VAL A 8 -4.14 -11.71 17.23
C VAL A 8 -3.55 -11.07 15.99
N PHE A 9 -4.40 -10.52 15.10
CA PHE A 9 -3.96 -9.89 13.86
C PHE A 9 -4.31 -8.41 13.83
N ASN A 10 -3.44 -7.60 13.25
CA ASN A 10 -3.78 -6.25 12.83
C ASN A 10 -4.47 -6.36 11.47
N THR A 11 -5.77 -6.06 11.44
CA THR A 11 -6.63 -6.38 10.29
C THR A 11 -7.40 -5.16 9.82
N THR A 12 -7.44 -4.95 8.51
CA THR A 12 -8.31 -3.97 7.83
C THR A 12 -9.44 -4.73 7.12
N PRO A 13 -10.69 -4.67 7.59
CA PRO A 13 -11.84 -5.17 6.86
C PRO A 13 -12.27 -4.18 5.79
N VAL A 14 -12.82 -4.69 4.69
CA VAL A 14 -13.43 -3.90 3.62
C VAL A 14 -14.90 -4.28 3.51
N PHE A 15 -15.76 -3.27 3.53
CA PHE A 15 -17.21 -3.45 3.43
C PHE A 15 -17.75 -2.85 2.14
N SER A 16 -18.76 -3.47 1.56
CA SER A 16 -19.51 -2.95 0.44
C SER A 16 -20.39 -1.76 0.87
N PRO A 17 -20.94 -0.96 -0.07
CA PRO A 17 -21.93 0.08 0.27
C PRO A 17 -23.18 -0.45 0.97
N LYS A 18 -23.45 -1.75 0.92
CA LYS A 18 -24.55 -2.42 1.62
C LYS A 18 -24.17 -2.90 3.02
N GLY A 19 -22.93 -2.67 3.47
CA GLY A 19 -22.41 -3.15 4.75
C GLY A 19 -21.98 -4.62 4.77
N GLU A 20 -21.90 -5.28 3.63
CA GLU A 20 -21.43 -6.66 3.51
C GLU A 20 -19.91 -6.72 3.54
N LEU A 21 -19.33 -7.68 4.24
CA LEU A 21 -17.89 -7.88 4.25
C LEU A 21 -17.40 -8.39 2.88
N VAL A 22 -16.68 -7.53 2.16
CA VAL A 22 -16.02 -7.90 0.88
C VAL A 22 -14.81 -8.79 1.13
N GLY A 23 -14.04 -8.48 2.17
CA GLY A 23 -12.87 -9.22 2.57
C GLY A 23 -12.06 -8.45 3.61
N LYS A 24 -10.87 -8.96 3.90
CA LYS A 24 -10.00 -8.37 4.91
C LYS A 24 -8.53 -8.60 4.56
N TYR A 25 -7.70 -7.64 4.93
CA TYR A 25 -6.24 -7.73 4.88
C TYR A 25 -5.68 -7.84 6.29
N ARG A 26 -4.76 -8.76 6.51
CA ARG A 26 -3.98 -8.89 7.76
C ARG A 26 -2.58 -8.37 7.51
N LYS A 27 -2.12 -7.44 8.35
CA LYS A 27 -0.79 -6.82 8.26
C LYS A 27 0.31 -7.89 8.19
N ARG A 28 1.15 -7.82 7.16
CA ARG A 28 2.21 -8.82 6.91
C ARG A 28 3.46 -8.56 7.75
N TYR A 29 3.76 -7.29 8.02
CA TYR A 29 4.92 -6.86 8.79
C TYR A 29 4.49 -6.07 10.04
N PRO A 30 4.19 -6.73 11.17
CA PRO A 30 3.97 -6.06 12.45
C PRO A 30 5.16 -5.19 12.82
N TRP A 31 4.92 -4.02 13.40
CA TRP A 31 5.98 -3.11 13.83
C TRP A 31 6.58 -3.54 15.17
N CYS A 32 7.43 -4.56 15.16
CA CYS A 32 8.11 -5.08 16.34
C CYS A 32 9.18 -4.12 16.88
N PRO A 33 9.37 -4.03 18.22
CA PRO A 33 8.73 -4.85 19.26
C PRO A 33 7.40 -4.28 19.77
N TYR A 34 6.92 -3.17 19.23
CA TYR A 34 5.77 -2.41 19.77
C TYR A 34 4.43 -3.06 19.43
N GLU A 35 4.35 -3.71 18.27
CA GLU A 35 3.15 -4.41 17.81
C GLU A 35 3.33 -5.92 17.93
N LYS A 36 2.61 -6.51 18.90
CA LYS A 36 2.67 -7.95 19.21
C LYS A 36 1.50 -8.68 18.53
N THR A 37 1.47 -8.66 17.20
CA THR A 37 0.44 -9.35 16.41
C THR A 37 1.04 -10.46 15.56
N THR A 38 0.23 -11.42 15.19
CA THR A 38 0.60 -12.48 14.26
C THR A 38 0.70 -11.90 12.86
N PRO A 39 1.79 -12.11 12.11
CA PRO A 39 1.90 -11.68 10.73
C PRO A 39 0.83 -12.31 9.83
N GLY A 40 0.23 -11.50 8.96
CA GLY A 40 -0.56 -11.97 7.83
C GLY A 40 0.35 -12.59 6.75
N LYS A 41 -0.24 -13.31 5.80
CA LYS A 41 0.51 -13.98 4.72
C LYS A 41 0.07 -13.50 3.34
N ASP A 42 -1.24 -13.34 3.16
CA ASP A 42 -1.84 -13.17 1.86
C ASP A 42 -2.02 -11.67 1.52
N PRO A 43 -1.73 -11.26 0.28
CA PRO A 43 -2.15 -9.97 -0.23
C PRO A 43 -3.68 -9.92 -0.35
N PHE A 44 -4.23 -8.73 -0.33
CA PHE A 44 -5.67 -8.53 -0.50
C PHE A 44 -5.94 -7.44 -1.52
N VAL A 45 -6.55 -7.83 -2.63
CA VAL A 45 -7.00 -6.94 -3.71
C VAL A 45 -8.48 -7.22 -3.96
N PHE A 46 -9.29 -6.17 -4.05
CA PHE A 46 -10.70 -6.27 -4.39
C PHE A 46 -11.02 -5.39 -5.60
N HIS A 47 -12.04 -5.77 -6.34
CA HIS A 47 -12.48 -5.05 -7.53
C HIS A 47 -13.72 -4.21 -7.24
N ILE A 48 -13.71 -2.96 -7.73
CA ILE A 48 -14.89 -2.08 -7.71
C ILE A 48 -15.41 -2.03 -9.14
N GLU A 49 -16.61 -2.58 -9.33
CA GLU A 49 -17.24 -2.67 -10.65
C GLU A 49 -17.36 -1.28 -11.32
N GLY A 50 -16.96 -1.21 -12.59
CA GLY A 50 -16.95 0.03 -13.36
C GLY A 50 -15.78 0.98 -13.06
N PHE A 51 -14.92 0.67 -12.07
CA PHE A 51 -13.78 1.53 -11.69
C PHE A 51 -12.44 0.82 -11.87
N GLY A 52 -12.09 -0.09 -10.96
CA GLY A 52 -10.78 -0.74 -10.99
C GLY A 52 -10.50 -1.58 -9.75
N SER A 53 -9.25 -1.99 -9.59
CA SER A 53 -8.81 -2.87 -8.52
C SER A 53 -8.05 -2.13 -7.44
N VAL A 54 -8.38 -2.41 -6.18
CA VAL A 54 -7.85 -1.73 -5.00
C VAL A 54 -7.14 -2.72 -4.11
N GLY A 55 -5.87 -2.46 -3.81
CA GLY A 55 -5.07 -3.20 -2.84
C GLY A 55 -5.07 -2.53 -1.47
N VAL A 56 -4.87 -3.31 -0.43
CA VAL A 56 -4.74 -2.82 0.95
C VAL A 56 -3.44 -3.31 1.56
N MET A 57 -2.69 -2.40 2.21
CA MET A 57 -1.58 -2.72 3.10
C MET A 57 -1.67 -1.80 4.33
N ILE A 58 -1.03 -2.17 5.45
CA ILE A 58 -1.19 -1.44 6.72
C ILE A 58 0.15 -0.86 7.18
N CYS A 59 0.23 0.50 7.26
CA CYS A 59 1.29 1.23 7.97
C CYS A 59 2.70 0.73 7.60
N TYR A 60 3.38 0.01 8.49
CA TYR A 60 4.74 -0.49 8.33
C TYR A 60 4.94 -1.42 7.12
N ASP A 61 3.89 -2.03 6.58
CA ASP A 61 3.97 -2.79 5.32
C ASP A 61 4.53 -1.95 4.16
N MET A 62 4.34 -0.62 4.18
CA MET A 62 4.83 0.28 3.13
C MET A 62 6.36 0.40 3.09
N TRP A 63 7.07 -0.01 4.14
CA TRP A 63 8.53 -0.06 4.18
C TRP A 63 9.11 -1.24 3.40
N PHE A 64 8.26 -2.18 2.99
CA PHE A 64 8.61 -3.38 2.24
C PHE A 64 8.05 -3.27 0.82
N PRO A 65 8.87 -2.88 -0.17
CA PRO A 65 8.41 -2.71 -1.56
C PRO A 65 7.79 -3.97 -2.16
N GLU A 66 8.13 -5.14 -1.61
CA GLU A 66 7.58 -6.43 -2.00
C GLU A 66 6.08 -6.53 -1.73
N VAL A 67 5.58 -5.91 -0.65
CA VAL A 67 4.15 -5.93 -0.32
C VAL A 67 3.36 -5.19 -1.39
N ALA A 68 3.80 -3.99 -1.75
CA ALA A 68 3.15 -3.21 -2.80
C ALA A 68 3.30 -3.89 -4.18
N ARG A 69 4.47 -4.51 -4.46
CA ARG A 69 4.73 -5.26 -5.69
C ARG A 69 3.78 -6.45 -5.85
N ASP A 70 3.54 -7.17 -4.77
CA ASP A 70 2.62 -8.30 -4.74
C ASP A 70 1.18 -7.86 -5.01
N LEU A 71 0.71 -6.78 -4.36
CA LEU A 71 -0.62 -6.20 -4.63
C LEU A 71 -0.79 -5.80 -6.11
N VAL A 72 0.21 -5.11 -6.68
CA VAL A 72 0.18 -4.73 -8.09
C VAL A 72 0.33 -5.94 -9.02
N GLY A 73 1.08 -6.95 -8.60
CA GLY A 73 1.15 -8.24 -9.28
C GLY A 73 -0.22 -8.92 -9.42
N GLN A 74 -1.10 -8.72 -8.42
CA GLN A 74 -2.49 -9.20 -8.41
C GLN A 74 -3.48 -8.21 -9.04
N GLY A 75 -3.00 -7.13 -9.66
CA GLY A 75 -3.80 -6.21 -10.43
C GLY A 75 -4.20 -4.92 -9.73
N ALA A 76 -3.72 -4.65 -8.51
CA ALA A 76 -4.04 -3.38 -7.84
C ALA A 76 -3.62 -2.17 -8.68
N GLU A 77 -4.52 -1.22 -8.82
CA GLU A 77 -4.35 0.05 -9.52
C GLU A 77 -4.34 1.23 -8.53
N LEU A 78 -4.94 1.03 -7.38
CA LEU A 78 -4.92 1.92 -6.23
C LEU A 78 -4.51 1.11 -4.99
N ILE A 79 -3.64 1.65 -4.16
CA ILE A 79 -3.27 1.05 -2.86
C ILE A 79 -3.70 1.99 -1.74
N ILE A 80 -4.48 1.47 -0.80
CA ILE A 80 -4.91 2.18 0.41
C ILE A 80 -4.05 1.71 1.58
N VAL A 81 -3.51 2.67 2.35
CA VAL A 81 -2.60 2.41 3.47
C VAL A 81 -3.11 3.10 4.73
N PRO A 82 -3.99 2.43 5.51
CA PRO A 82 -4.33 2.91 6.85
C PRO A 82 -3.09 2.89 7.74
N THR A 83 -2.86 3.98 8.46
CA THR A 83 -1.63 4.21 9.21
C THR A 83 -1.96 4.89 10.55
N MET A 84 -1.14 4.62 11.58
CA MET A 84 -1.22 5.29 12.88
C MET A 84 0.18 5.66 13.36
N THR A 85 0.84 6.55 12.63
CA THR A 85 2.19 7.02 12.97
C THR A 85 2.13 8.15 13.98
N THR A 86 2.92 8.03 15.03
CA THR A 86 3.05 9.00 16.14
C THR A 86 4.46 9.59 16.24
N THR A 87 5.33 9.27 15.30
CA THR A 87 6.77 9.52 15.35
C THR A 87 7.25 10.30 14.13
N GLY A 88 8.53 10.74 14.15
CA GLY A 88 9.16 11.52 13.08
C GLY A 88 9.31 10.78 11.74
N ASP A 89 9.19 9.47 11.73
CA ASP A 89 9.22 8.63 10.53
C ASP A 89 8.05 8.88 9.57
N ARG A 90 7.04 9.65 9.96
CA ARG A 90 6.00 10.10 9.02
C ARG A 90 6.57 10.80 7.79
N THR A 91 7.66 11.56 7.96
CA THR A 91 8.36 12.18 6.82
C THR A 91 8.90 11.14 5.83
N GLN A 92 9.47 10.05 6.34
CA GLN A 92 9.95 8.93 5.52
C GLN A 92 8.79 8.20 4.85
N GLU A 93 7.69 7.95 5.56
CA GLU A 93 6.49 7.31 5.02
C GLU A 93 5.89 8.10 3.84
N LYS A 94 5.91 9.44 3.88
CA LYS A 94 5.47 10.27 2.74
C LYS A 94 6.37 10.06 1.51
N VAL A 95 7.67 9.91 1.71
CA VAL A 95 8.61 9.57 0.63
C VAL A 95 8.34 8.17 0.10
N LEU A 96 8.11 7.19 0.99
CA LEU A 96 7.79 5.81 0.62
C LEU A 96 6.47 5.73 -0.16
N ALA A 97 5.44 6.48 0.22
CA ALA A 97 4.18 6.53 -0.51
C ALA A 97 4.37 7.01 -1.95
N ARG A 98 5.17 8.06 -2.15
CA ARG A 98 5.53 8.58 -3.49
C ARG A 98 6.39 7.59 -4.26
N SER A 99 7.39 6.99 -3.62
CA SER A 99 8.23 5.94 -4.22
C SER A 99 7.39 4.74 -4.65
N THR A 100 6.46 4.30 -3.81
CA THR A 100 5.53 3.21 -4.12
C THR A 100 4.67 3.56 -5.32
N ALA A 101 4.08 4.76 -5.37
CA ALA A 101 3.27 5.20 -6.50
C ALA A 101 4.04 5.15 -7.82
N ILE A 102 5.27 5.66 -7.84
CA ILE A 102 6.14 5.69 -9.03
C ILE A 102 6.55 4.27 -9.44
N THR A 103 7.11 3.49 -8.51
CA THR A 103 7.72 2.18 -8.82
C THR A 103 6.70 1.09 -9.09
N GLN A 104 5.47 1.23 -8.57
CA GLN A 104 4.35 0.33 -8.82
C GLN A 104 3.37 0.85 -9.86
N GLN A 105 3.56 2.08 -10.35
CA GLN A 105 2.68 2.74 -11.33
C GLN A 105 1.20 2.62 -10.91
N CYS A 106 0.89 3.08 -9.70
CA CYS A 106 -0.45 3.03 -9.11
C CYS A 106 -0.73 4.31 -8.30
N TYR A 107 -1.99 4.59 -8.01
CA TYR A 107 -2.31 5.58 -6.98
C TYR A 107 -2.02 5.02 -5.60
N VAL A 108 -1.62 5.91 -4.67
CA VAL A 108 -1.43 5.56 -3.26
C VAL A 108 -2.20 6.54 -2.39
N VAL A 109 -3.03 6.01 -1.49
CA VAL A 109 -3.75 6.78 -0.47
C VAL A 109 -3.24 6.35 0.90
N SER A 110 -2.38 7.17 1.51
CA SER A 110 -1.85 6.95 2.85
C SER A 110 -2.66 7.77 3.86
N CYS A 111 -3.51 7.10 4.64
CA CYS A 111 -4.38 7.69 5.64
C CYS A 111 -3.78 7.54 7.03
N ASN A 112 -3.24 8.63 7.60
CA ASN A 112 -2.71 8.62 8.95
C ASN A 112 -3.71 9.19 9.97
N GLY A 113 -3.69 8.64 11.17
CA GLY A 113 -4.49 9.14 12.28
C GLY A 113 -4.10 10.56 12.72
N VAL A 114 -5.06 11.26 13.33
CA VAL A 114 -4.89 12.58 13.93
C VAL A 114 -5.29 12.55 15.40
N GLY A 115 -4.80 13.50 16.19
CA GLY A 115 -5.07 13.59 17.64
C GLY A 115 -4.40 12.48 18.46
N LEU A 116 -4.39 12.61 19.78
CA LEU A 116 -3.78 11.66 20.71
C LEU A 116 -2.32 11.31 20.37
N GLY A 117 -1.52 12.32 20.01
CA GLY A 117 -0.11 12.17 19.63
C GLY A 117 0.14 11.68 18.21
N ARG A 118 -0.89 11.47 17.40
CA ARG A 118 -0.74 11.12 15.98
C ARG A 118 -0.43 12.35 15.15
N VAL A 119 0.44 12.21 14.17
CA VAL A 119 1.04 13.34 13.46
C VAL A 119 0.35 13.72 12.14
N GLY A 120 -0.79 13.10 11.81
CA GLY A 120 -1.54 13.44 10.60
C GLY A 120 -0.73 13.28 9.30
N GLY A 121 -0.83 14.27 8.41
CA GLY A 121 -0.08 14.28 7.16
C GLY A 121 -0.51 13.20 6.17
N SER A 122 -1.80 12.87 6.12
CA SER A 122 -2.35 11.96 5.10
C SER A 122 -2.15 12.52 3.71
N LEU A 123 -1.92 11.64 2.71
CA LEU A 123 -1.69 12.08 1.35
C LEU A 123 -2.31 11.14 0.32
N ILE A 124 -2.64 11.73 -0.84
CA ILE A 124 -3.05 11.02 -2.05
C ILE A 124 -2.01 11.32 -3.12
N VAL A 125 -1.43 10.26 -3.68
CA VAL A 125 -0.35 10.34 -4.67
C VAL A 125 -0.78 9.67 -5.97
N ASP A 126 -0.47 10.31 -7.09
CA ASP A 126 -0.72 9.75 -8.41
C ASP A 126 0.41 8.79 -8.88
N PRO A 127 0.20 8.03 -9.97
CA PRO A 127 1.20 7.04 -10.44
C PRO A 127 2.54 7.64 -10.88
N GLU A 128 2.66 8.94 -11.01
CA GLU A 128 3.91 9.65 -11.34
C GLU A 128 4.58 10.27 -10.10
N GLY A 129 4.03 10.01 -8.90
CA GLY A 129 4.57 10.49 -7.63
C GLY A 129 4.18 11.93 -7.28
N VAL A 130 3.23 12.51 -8.03
CA VAL A 130 2.69 13.83 -7.72
C VAL A 130 1.74 13.72 -6.55
N VAL A 131 1.93 14.54 -5.53
CA VAL A 131 1.01 14.65 -4.39
C VAL A 131 -0.20 15.45 -4.83
N LEU A 132 -1.35 14.78 -4.98
CA LEU A 132 -2.60 15.41 -5.35
C LEU A 132 -3.24 16.14 -4.18
N GLN A 133 -3.12 15.57 -2.98
CA GLN A 133 -3.62 16.12 -1.73
C GLN A 133 -2.70 15.73 -0.58
N GLU A 134 -2.49 16.64 0.36
CA GLU A 134 -1.81 16.39 1.62
C GLU A 134 -2.51 17.13 2.76
N SER A 135 -2.80 16.44 3.88
CA SER A 135 -3.37 17.05 5.07
C SER A 135 -2.29 17.54 6.04
N GLY A 136 -2.65 18.49 6.90
CA GLY A 136 -1.88 18.83 8.08
C GLY A 136 -2.06 17.85 9.24
N GLU A 137 -1.80 18.31 10.45
CA GLU A 137 -1.87 17.52 11.69
C GLU A 137 -3.30 17.40 12.27
N GLY A 138 -4.22 18.25 11.83
CA GLY A 138 -5.61 18.27 12.31
C GLY A 138 -6.54 17.37 11.48
N PRO A 139 -7.81 17.21 11.94
CA PRO A 139 -8.85 16.52 11.18
C PRO A 139 -9.07 17.20 9.83
N TYR A 140 -9.10 16.41 8.76
CA TYR A 140 -9.25 16.90 7.40
C TYR A 140 -9.98 15.87 6.52
N MET A 141 -10.79 16.36 5.57
CA MET A 141 -11.37 15.54 4.50
C MET A 141 -10.67 15.89 3.19
N GLN A 142 -10.14 14.88 2.52
CA GLN A 142 -9.49 15.03 1.21
C GLN A 142 -10.28 14.31 0.14
N THR A 143 -10.34 14.89 -1.04
CA THR A 143 -10.92 14.28 -2.24
C THR A 143 -9.95 14.44 -3.41
N ALA A 144 -9.89 13.43 -4.27
CA ALA A 144 -9.13 13.49 -5.52
C ALA A 144 -9.85 12.67 -6.59
N VAL A 145 -9.61 13.02 -7.83
CA VAL A 145 -10.05 12.22 -8.98
C VAL A 145 -9.02 11.12 -9.22
N ILE A 146 -9.48 9.88 -9.22
CA ILE A 146 -8.67 8.70 -9.55
C ILE A 146 -9.03 8.26 -10.97
N ASP A 147 -8.12 8.43 -11.90
CA ASP A 147 -8.29 8.01 -13.30
C ASP A 147 -7.59 6.65 -13.53
N PHE A 148 -8.35 5.58 -13.51
CA PHE A 148 -7.84 4.23 -13.73
C PHE A 148 -7.36 4.00 -15.18
N ASN A 149 -7.89 4.74 -16.16
CA ASN A 149 -7.40 4.65 -17.54
C ASN A 149 -5.98 5.22 -17.66
N ARG A 150 -5.67 6.30 -16.90
CA ARG A 150 -4.32 6.85 -16.83
C ARG A 150 -3.32 5.81 -16.32
N ILE A 151 -3.68 4.99 -15.33
CA ILE A 151 -2.79 3.94 -14.82
C ILE A 151 -2.47 2.93 -15.91
N ARG A 152 -3.49 2.48 -16.64
CA ARG A 152 -3.34 1.50 -17.73
C ARG A 152 -2.44 2.05 -18.83
N LEU A 153 -2.64 3.31 -19.21
CA LEU A 153 -1.81 4.00 -20.18
C LEU A 153 -0.35 4.10 -19.73
N ILE A 154 -0.10 4.52 -18.48
CA ILE A 154 1.24 4.64 -17.91
C ILE A 154 1.93 3.28 -17.81
N ARG A 155 1.22 2.20 -17.47
CA ARG A 155 1.79 0.85 -17.42
C ARG A 155 2.14 0.30 -18.80
N GLU A 156 1.41 0.70 -19.84
CA GLU A 156 1.64 0.27 -21.21
C GLU A 156 2.74 1.08 -21.88
N MET A 157 2.66 2.40 -21.83
CA MET A 157 3.52 3.32 -22.55
C MET A 157 4.66 3.90 -21.72
N GLY A 158 4.55 3.82 -20.40
CA GLY A 158 5.50 4.41 -19.45
C GLY A 158 5.20 5.87 -19.11
N THR A 159 5.77 6.32 -18.01
CA THR A 159 5.83 7.74 -17.66
C THR A 159 6.66 8.46 -18.70
N ALA A 160 6.13 9.55 -19.26
CA ALA A 160 6.72 10.28 -20.37
C ALA A 160 7.04 9.40 -21.62
N GLY A 161 6.35 8.25 -21.76
CA GLY A 161 6.53 7.32 -22.88
C GLY A 161 7.80 6.47 -22.84
N VAL A 162 8.51 6.42 -21.69
CA VAL A 162 9.81 5.74 -21.61
C VAL A 162 10.02 4.85 -20.39
N THR A 163 9.32 5.09 -19.26
CA THR A 163 9.61 4.39 -18.00
C THR A 163 8.50 3.40 -17.66
N THR A 164 8.77 2.10 -17.82
CA THR A 164 7.80 0.99 -17.68
C THR A 164 8.21 -0.04 -16.61
N PRO A 165 8.47 0.36 -15.34
CA PRO A 165 9.09 -0.54 -14.34
C PRO A 165 8.29 -1.82 -14.08
N ILE A 166 6.96 -1.78 -14.11
CA ILE A 166 6.13 -2.97 -13.92
C ILE A 166 6.22 -3.93 -15.10
N LYS A 167 6.22 -3.40 -16.33
CA LYS A 167 6.34 -4.18 -17.55
C LYS A 167 7.72 -4.83 -17.61
N ASP A 168 8.77 -4.05 -17.36
CA ASP A 168 10.15 -4.51 -17.39
C ASP A 168 10.40 -5.57 -16.33
N PHE A 169 9.88 -5.37 -15.10
CA PHE A 169 9.99 -6.36 -14.02
C PHE A 169 9.30 -7.69 -14.37
N LYS A 170 8.14 -7.65 -15.04
CA LYS A 170 7.43 -8.87 -15.48
C LYS A 170 8.17 -9.61 -16.61
N GLN A 171 8.82 -8.87 -17.48
CA GLN A 171 9.54 -9.43 -18.63
C GLN A 171 10.92 -9.98 -18.26
N ASN A 172 11.60 -9.36 -17.31
CA ASN A 172 12.95 -9.71 -16.89
C ASN A 172 12.95 -10.45 -15.56
N LYS A 173 12.99 -11.77 -15.62
CA LYS A 173 12.96 -12.66 -14.44
C LYS A 173 14.31 -12.69 -13.73
N GLN A 174 14.65 -11.62 -13.03
CA GLN A 174 15.84 -11.56 -12.20
C GLN A 174 15.65 -12.32 -10.87
N ILE A 175 16.72 -12.98 -10.42
CA ILE A 175 16.79 -13.59 -9.10
C ILE A 175 17.57 -12.64 -8.20
N PHE A 176 16.93 -12.21 -7.11
CA PHE A 176 17.55 -11.33 -6.14
C PHE A 176 18.11 -12.12 -4.97
N SER A 177 19.38 -11.89 -4.64
CA SER A 177 20.09 -12.65 -3.59
C SER A 177 19.43 -12.55 -2.21
N ILE A 178 18.71 -11.46 -1.94
CA ILE A 178 17.99 -11.27 -0.67
C ILE A 178 16.88 -12.30 -0.45
N TYR A 179 16.33 -12.87 -1.54
CA TYR A 179 15.24 -13.87 -1.48
C TYR A 179 15.76 -15.31 -1.55
N ASN A 180 17.05 -15.51 -1.82
CA ASN A 180 17.62 -16.82 -1.74
C ASN A 180 17.73 -17.19 -0.26
N GLU A 181 17.14 -18.33 0.12
CA GLU A 181 17.45 -18.93 1.41
C GLU A 181 18.98 -19.06 1.49
N ARG A 182 19.59 -18.46 2.50
CA ARG A 182 20.96 -18.80 2.84
C ARG A 182 20.90 -20.24 3.32
N GLU A 183 21.15 -21.20 2.41
CA GLU A 183 21.44 -22.55 2.82
C GLU A 183 22.48 -22.47 3.95
N GLY A 184 22.14 -23.07 5.07
CA GLY A 184 22.75 -22.89 6.36
C GLY A 184 24.28 -22.83 6.28
N LYS A 185 24.81 -21.76 6.84
CA LYS A 185 26.11 -21.81 7.49
C LYS A 185 25.79 -21.94 8.97
N GLU A 186 25.76 -23.20 9.44
CA GLU A 186 26.01 -23.53 10.83
C GLU A 186 27.38 -23.02 11.26
#